data_d5f8d41b234d5e2bb9bf535cfb8d4cf4
#
_entry.id   d5f8d41b234d5e2bb9bf535cfb8d4cf4
#
_cell.length_a   1.000
_cell.length_b   1.000
_cell.length_c   1.000
_cell.angle_alpha   90.00
_cell.angle_beta   90.00
_cell.angle_gamma   90.00
#
_symmetry.space_group_name_H-M   'P 1'
#
loop_
_entity.id
_entity.type
_entity.pdbx_description
1 polymer ?
#
loop_
_entity_poly.entity_id
_entity_poly.type
_entity_poly.pdbx_seq_one_letter_code
_entity_poly.pdbx_strand_id
1 'polypeptide(L)'
;MRRALLVIDMLEDFVAEGGALRVPDAAAVLPRIVEEVADARRRGEPVVYVCDAHTPGDPEFSRMGWPPHAVRGTPGARVVPSLAPGPYDPVVEKTTYSGFHGSRLDAVLRERLVDTLRLTGCVTNICVLYTAADAAMRGYAVEVVEDAVAGLDPRDHEWALRQVQEVLGGRIVGRQ
;
A
#
# COMPACT_ATOMS: atom_id res chain seq x y z
N MET A 1 2.94 -14.84 16.55
CA MET A 1 2.40 -14.02 15.46
C MET A 1 3.13 -12.70 15.47
N ARG A 2 3.88 -12.39 14.42
CA ARG A 2 4.64 -11.14 14.29
C ARG A 2 4.12 -10.36 13.09
N ARG A 3 3.40 -9.29 13.37
CA ARG A 3 2.73 -8.47 12.36
C ARG A 3 3.62 -7.34 11.89
N ALA A 4 3.47 -6.96 10.61
CA ALA A 4 3.98 -5.72 10.05
C ALA A 4 2.82 -4.92 9.45
N LEU A 5 2.89 -3.59 9.56
CA LEU A 5 2.02 -2.67 8.84
C LEU A 5 2.66 -2.32 7.49
N LEU A 6 1.91 -2.48 6.40
CA LEU A 6 2.28 -1.98 5.09
C LEU A 6 1.51 -0.70 4.78
N VAL A 7 2.22 0.37 4.45
CA VAL A 7 1.67 1.62 3.93
C VAL A 7 1.95 1.65 2.44
N ILE A 8 0.90 1.40 1.63
CA ILE A 8 1.03 1.18 0.20
C ILE A 8 0.63 2.46 -0.55
N ASP A 9 1.56 2.98 -1.35
CA ASP A 9 1.38 4.06 -2.33
C ASP A 9 0.71 5.34 -1.80
N MET A 10 0.94 5.70 -0.54
CA MET A 10 0.49 6.99 0.00
C MET A 10 1.43 8.12 -0.43
N LEU A 11 1.48 8.34 -1.75
CA LEU A 11 2.38 9.26 -2.44
C LEU A 11 1.68 10.57 -2.81
N GLU A 12 2.45 11.63 -2.99
CA GLU A 12 1.91 12.95 -3.38
C GLU A 12 1.07 12.87 -4.67
N ASP A 13 1.50 12.10 -5.69
CA ASP A 13 0.76 11.96 -6.94
C ASP A 13 -0.60 11.25 -6.78
N PHE A 14 -0.78 10.45 -5.73
CA PHE A 14 -2.04 9.74 -5.47
C PHE A 14 -2.93 10.43 -4.44
N VAL A 15 -2.34 11.21 -3.53
CA VAL A 15 -3.07 11.76 -2.36
C VAL A 15 -3.29 13.27 -2.47
N ALA A 16 -2.29 14.03 -2.97
CA ALA A 16 -2.37 15.47 -3.01
C ALA A 16 -3.42 15.98 -4.01
N GLU A 17 -3.99 17.16 -3.76
CA GLU A 17 -5.02 17.74 -4.61
C GLU A 17 -4.55 17.98 -6.07
N GLY A 18 -3.28 18.29 -6.26
CA GLY A 18 -2.66 18.45 -7.59
C GLY A 18 -1.90 17.22 -8.09
N GLY A 19 -2.09 16.06 -7.46
CA GLY A 19 -1.37 14.82 -7.82
C GLY A 19 -1.70 14.34 -9.23
N ALA A 20 -0.71 13.80 -9.92
CA ALA A 20 -0.82 13.42 -11.33
C ALA A 20 -1.84 12.29 -11.58
N LEU A 21 -2.04 11.39 -10.61
CA LEU A 21 -3.02 10.30 -10.68
C LEU A 21 -3.78 10.20 -9.35
N ARG A 22 -4.50 11.27 -9.01
CA ARG A 22 -5.19 11.38 -7.71
C ARG A 22 -6.24 10.29 -7.52
N VAL A 23 -6.16 9.60 -6.38
CA VAL A 23 -7.16 8.64 -5.91
C VAL A 23 -8.20 9.40 -5.08
N PRO A 24 -9.50 9.38 -5.43
CA PRO A 24 -10.52 10.26 -4.84
C PRO A 24 -10.54 10.28 -3.31
N ASP A 25 -10.53 9.11 -2.68
CA ASP A 25 -10.70 8.98 -1.23
C ASP A 25 -9.36 8.81 -0.47
N ALA A 26 -8.21 8.88 -1.16
CA ALA A 26 -6.92 8.66 -0.50
C ALA A 26 -6.63 9.67 0.62
N ALA A 27 -7.04 10.93 0.43
CA ALA A 27 -6.90 11.95 1.47
C ALA A 27 -7.85 11.70 2.67
N ALA A 28 -9.02 11.12 2.43
CA ALA A 28 -10.02 10.84 3.47
C ALA A 28 -9.56 9.71 4.42
N VAL A 29 -8.85 8.70 3.91
CA VAL A 29 -8.33 7.59 4.73
C VAL A 29 -7.01 7.92 5.44
N LEU A 30 -6.37 9.02 5.08
CA LEU A 30 -5.06 9.42 5.60
C LEU A 30 -5.01 9.52 7.14
N PRO A 31 -5.97 10.15 7.84
CA PRO A 31 -5.95 10.21 9.31
C PRO A 31 -5.96 8.81 9.94
N ARG A 32 -6.71 7.89 9.35
CA ARG A 32 -6.78 6.51 9.84
C ARG A 32 -5.47 5.76 9.64
N ILE A 33 -4.78 5.97 8.52
CA ILE A 33 -3.45 5.39 8.29
C ILE A 33 -2.43 5.94 9.28
N VAL A 34 -2.48 7.25 9.60
CA VAL A 34 -1.62 7.87 10.63
C VAL A 34 -1.84 7.19 11.99
N GLU A 35 -3.09 6.90 12.37
CA GLU A 35 -3.41 6.15 13.59
C GLU A 35 -2.81 4.74 13.56
N GLU A 36 -2.96 3.99 12.44
CA GLU A 36 -2.39 2.66 12.28
C GLU A 36 -0.85 2.65 12.41
N VAL A 37 -0.18 3.64 11.81
CA VAL A 37 1.29 3.80 11.92
C VAL A 37 1.70 4.06 13.36
N ALA A 38 0.99 4.95 14.06
CA ALA A 38 1.26 5.24 15.48
C ALA A 38 1.04 3.99 16.34
N ASP A 39 -0.02 3.23 16.07
CA ASP A 39 -0.36 2.01 16.78
C ASP A 39 0.67 0.89 16.55
N ALA A 40 1.10 0.69 15.31
CA ALA A 40 2.14 -0.26 14.97
C ALA A 40 3.45 0.05 15.70
N ARG A 41 3.86 1.33 15.67
CA ARG A 41 5.07 1.80 16.37
C ARG A 41 4.98 1.59 17.89
N ARG A 42 3.82 1.88 18.52
CA ARG A 42 3.62 1.63 19.95
C ARG A 42 3.70 0.14 20.31
N ARG A 43 3.30 -0.73 19.41
CA ARG A 43 3.38 -2.19 19.58
C ARG A 43 4.75 -2.78 19.21
N GLY A 44 5.69 -1.97 18.72
CA GLY A 44 6.97 -2.43 18.21
C GLY A 44 6.86 -3.29 16.93
N GLU A 45 5.78 -3.11 16.20
CA GLU A 45 5.55 -3.76 14.90
C GLU A 45 6.29 -2.99 13.80
N PRO A 46 6.98 -3.67 12.85
CA PRO A 46 7.57 -2.99 11.70
C PRO A 46 6.53 -2.23 10.88
N VAL A 47 6.85 -1.00 10.50
CA VAL A 47 6.11 -0.23 9.49
C VAL A 47 6.95 -0.25 8.21
N VAL A 48 6.38 -0.72 7.11
CA VAL A 48 7.05 -0.83 5.81
C VAL A 48 6.27 0.00 4.79
N TYR A 49 6.96 0.92 4.14
CA TYR A 49 6.39 1.72 3.06
C TYR A 49 6.65 1.01 1.73
N VAL A 50 5.59 0.79 0.96
CA VAL A 50 5.64 0.18 -0.38
C VAL A 50 5.24 1.24 -1.37
N CYS A 51 6.15 1.66 -2.23
CA CYS A 51 6.00 2.87 -3.02
C CYS A 51 6.26 2.62 -4.50
N ASP A 52 5.35 3.06 -5.36
CA ASP A 52 5.63 3.15 -6.78
C ASP A 52 6.84 4.06 -7.04
N ALA A 53 7.69 3.63 -7.95
CA ALA A 53 8.90 4.34 -8.34
C ALA A 53 9.21 4.08 -9.82
N HIS A 54 8.36 4.61 -10.68
CA HIS A 54 8.46 4.43 -12.13
C HIS A 54 9.66 5.16 -12.74
N THR A 55 10.10 4.70 -13.91
CA THR A 55 11.04 5.45 -14.74
C THR A 55 10.27 6.40 -15.67
N PRO A 56 10.88 7.52 -16.10
CA PRO A 56 10.30 8.34 -17.16
C PRO A 56 10.01 7.48 -18.40
N GLY A 57 8.76 7.49 -18.89
CA GLY A 57 8.37 6.70 -20.06
C GLY A 57 8.07 5.22 -19.77
N ASP A 58 7.77 4.88 -18.52
CA ASP A 58 7.33 3.52 -18.17
C ASP A 58 6.18 3.05 -19.10
N PRO A 59 6.28 1.83 -19.68
CA PRO A 59 5.25 1.29 -20.58
C PRO A 59 3.86 1.19 -19.96
N GLU A 60 3.76 1.17 -18.64
CA GLU A 60 2.49 1.15 -17.93
C GLU A 60 1.64 2.39 -18.25
N PHE A 61 2.26 3.57 -18.34
CA PHE A 61 1.54 4.82 -18.61
C PHE A 61 0.77 4.75 -19.94
N SER A 62 1.43 4.27 -20.99
CA SER A 62 0.78 4.14 -22.30
C SER A 62 -0.21 2.97 -22.36
N ARG A 63 0.10 1.84 -21.71
CA ARG A 63 -0.76 0.66 -21.66
C ARG A 63 -2.08 0.95 -20.96
N MET A 64 -2.05 1.72 -19.89
CA MET A 64 -3.22 2.04 -19.08
C MET A 64 -3.90 3.36 -19.47
N GLY A 65 -3.26 4.17 -20.31
CA GLY A 65 -3.74 5.52 -20.62
C GLY A 65 -3.64 6.46 -19.40
N TRP A 66 -2.76 6.17 -18.46
CA TRP A 66 -2.53 7.00 -17.29
C TRP A 66 -1.44 8.05 -17.55
N PRO A 67 -1.54 9.23 -16.93
CA PRO A 67 -0.45 10.19 -16.99
C PRO A 67 0.79 9.62 -16.28
N PRO A 68 2.00 10.08 -16.62
CA PRO A 68 3.19 9.77 -15.82
C PRO A 68 2.97 10.16 -14.36
N HIS A 69 3.17 9.22 -13.46
CA HIS A 69 2.96 9.37 -12.02
C HIS A 69 4.03 8.61 -11.24
N ALA A 70 4.23 8.96 -9.99
CA ALA A 70 5.20 8.35 -9.09
C ALA A 70 6.58 8.12 -9.75
N VAL A 71 7.01 9.07 -10.59
CA VAL A 71 8.30 8.98 -11.29
C VAL A 71 9.42 9.20 -10.29
N ARG A 72 10.33 8.23 -10.22
CA ARG A 72 11.46 8.24 -9.27
C ARG A 72 12.20 9.58 -9.29
N GLY A 73 12.45 10.14 -8.11
CA GLY A 73 13.17 11.40 -7.94
C GLY A 73 12.31 12.66 -8.10
N THR A 74 11.05 12.54 -8.51
CA THR A 74 10.13 13.69 -8.56
C THR A 74 9.42 13.91 -7.22
N PRO A 75 8.87 15.11 -6.99
CA PRO A 75 8.04 15.35 -5.82
C PRO A 75 6.85 14.40 -5.71
N GLY A 76 6.22 14.04 -6.84
CA GLY A 76 5.05 13.16 -6.89
C GLY A 76 5.28 11.74 -6.35
N ALA A 77 6.51 11.24 -6.43
CA ALA A 77 6.91 9.93 -5.90
C ALA A 77 7.24 9.94 -4.40
N ARG A 78 7.09 11.07 -3.71
CA ARG A 78 7.35 11.17 -2.27
C ARG A 78 6.13 10.73 -1.47
N VAL A 79 6.38 10.04 -0.35
CA VAL A 79 5.34 9.78 0.65
C VAL A 79 4.83 11.11 1.20
N VAL A 80 3.52 11.24 1.36
CA VAL A 80 2.90 12.46 1.90
C VAL A 80 3.46 12.81 3.27
N PRO A 81 3.64 14.11 3.61
CA PRO A 81 4.35 14.54 4.82
C PRO A 81 3.81 13.97 6.13
N SER A 82 2.49 13.82 6.24
CA SER A 82 1.84 13.27 7.44
C SER A 82 2.15 11.79 7.71
N LEU A 83 2.65 11.08 6.70
CA LEU A 83 3.09 9.69 6.79
C LEU A 83 4.59 9.53 6.57
N ALA A 84 5.38 10.59 6.69
CA ALA A 84 6.81 10.52 6.45
C ALA A 84 7.45 9.31 7.16
N PRO A 85 8.20 8.45 6.43
CA PRO A 85 8.88 7.31 7.04
C PRO A 85 9.83 7.75 8.15
N GLY A 86 9.83 7.02 9.25
CA GLY A 86 10.83 7.18 10.30
C GLY A 86 12.22 6.66 9.86
N PRO A 87 13.28 6.97 10.62
CA PRO A 87 14.65 6.63 10.20
C PRO A 87 14.93 5.13 10.10
N TYR A 88 14.10 4.30 10.68
CA TYR A 88 14.22 2.83 10.66
C TYR A 88 13.10 2.13 9.86
N ASP A 89 12.17 2.88 9.30
CA ASP A 89 11.08 2.33 8.51
C ASP A 89 11.60 2.02 7.09
N PRO A 90 11.56 0.76 6.64
CA PRO A 90 11.94 0.43 5.27
C PRO A 90 11.02 1.08 4.26
N VAL A 91 11.63 1.68 3.23
CA VAL A 91 10.93 2.11 2.02
C VAL A 91 11.30 1.13 0.91
N VAL A 92 10.31 0.41 0.40
CA VAL A 92 10.45 -0.58 -0.66
C VAL A 92 9.85 -0.01 -1.93
N GLU A 93 10.70 0.25 -2.91
CA GLU A 93 10.26 0.68 -4.23
C GLU A 93 9.76 -0.51 -5.07
N LYS A 94 8.71 -0.29 -5.83
CA LYS A 94 8.15 -1.20 -6.85
C LYS A 94 7.88 -0.45 -8.15
N THR A 95 7.76 -1.16 -9.24
CA THR A 95 7.46 -0.62 -10.58
C THR A 95 6.20 -1.23 -11.19
N THR A 96 5.40 -1.91 -10.38
CA THR A 96 4.12 -2.50 -10.78
C THR A 96 3.23 -2.68 -9.55
N TYR A 97 2.06 -3.27 -9.72
CA TYR A 97 0.99 -3.29 -8.71
C TYR A 97 1.37 -3.97 -7.40
N SER A 98 1.89 -5.22 -7.47
CA SER A 98 2.25 -5.94 -6.26
C SER A 98 3.55 -5.42 -5.64
N GLY A 99 3.52 -5.17 -4.34
CA GLY A 99 4.70 -4.85 -3.56
C GLY A 99 5.76 -5.94 -3.55
N PHE A 100 5.41 -7.18 -3.90
CA PHE A 100 6.36 -8.30 -3.94
C PHE A 100 7.04 -8.50 -5.29
N HIS A 101 6.44 -7.98 -6.37
CA HIS A 101 6.96 -8.21 -7.71
C HIS A 101 8.21 -7.39 -7.99
N GLY A 102 9.33 -8.06 -8.26
CA GLY A 102 10.60 -7.40 -8.60
C GLY A 102 11.16 -6.47 -7.51
N SER A 103 10.72 -6.61 -6.26
CA SER A 103 11.11 -5.78 -5.14
C SER A 103 11.84 -6.58 -4.05
N ARG A 104 12.30 -5.87 -3.03
CA ARG A 104 12.91 -6.49 -1.85
C ARG A 104 11.93 -6.73 -0.68
N LEU A 105 10.61 -6.58 -0.89
CA LEU A 105 9.62 -6.64 0.20
C LEU A 105 9.69 -7.97 0.97
N ASP A 106 9.72 -9.10 0.27
CA ASP A 106 9.78 -10.42 0.90
C ASP A 106 11.02 -10.59 1.79
N ALA A 107 12.19 -10.15 1.32
CA ALA A 107 13.43 -10.18 2.10
C ALA A 107 13.31 -9.31 3.37
N VAL A 108 12.80 -8.08 3.23
CA VAL A 108 12.59 -7.15 4.36
C VAL A 108 11.67 -7.76 5.44
N LEU A 109 10.61 -8.46 5.02
CA LEU A 109 9.66 -9.07 5.94
C LEU A 109 10.25 -10.33 6.62
N ARG A 110 10.94 -11.17 5.85
CA ARG A 110 11.59 -12.40 6.38
C ARG A 110 12.70 -12.08 7.39
N GLU A 111 13.54 -11.10 7.10
CA GLU A 111 14.59 -10.64 8.04
C GLU A 111 13.99 -10.20 9.39
N ARG A 112 12.75 -9.74 9.40
CA ARG A 112 12.02 -9.33 10.58
C ARG A 112 11.12 -10.41 11.18
N LEU A 113 11.18 -11.63 10.62
CA LEU A 113 10.37 -12.79 11.05
C LEU A 113 8.87 -12.49 11.07
N VAL A 114 8.40 -11.69 10.12
CA VAL A 114 6.98 -11.33 9.96
C VAL A 114 6.22 -12.53 9.40
N ASP A 115 5.05 -12.80 9.94
CA ASP A 115 4.12 -13.84 9.49
C ASP A 115 2.73 -13.30 9.12
N THR A 116 2.44 -12.04 9.49
CA THR A 116 1.14 -11.40 9.30
C THR A 116 1.33 -10.00 8.74
N LEU A 117 0.59 -9.65 7.70
CA LEU A 117 0.61 -8.34 7.07
C LEU A 117 -0.70 -7.61 7.29
N ARG A 118 -0.62 -6.40 7.80
CA ARG A 118 -1.73 -5.47 7.93
C ARG A 118 -1.58 -4.39 6.85
N LEU A 119 -2.52 -4.34 5.89
CA LEU A 119 -2.41 -3.53 4.69
C LEU A 119 -3.25 -2.27 4.80
N THR A 120 -2.65 -1.14 4.41
CA THR A 120 -3.27 0.18 4.30
C THR A 120 -2.81 0.87 3.02
N GLY A 121 -3.49 1.94 2.60
CA GLY A 121 -3.08 2.76 1.46
C GLY A 121 -3.98 2.64 0.23
N CYS A 122 -3.42 2.75 -0.97
CA CYS A 122 -4.16 2.74 -2.23
C CYS A 122 -3.41 2.04 -3.37
N VAL A 123 -4.06 1.65 -4.43
CA VAL A 123 -5.51 1.59 -4.69
C VAL A 123 -6.02 0.23 -4.23
N THR A 124 -7.19 0.18 -3.58
CA THR A 124 -7.72 -1.04 -2.95
C THR A 124 -7.76 -2.23 -3.90
N ASN A 125 -8.31 -2.08 -5.12
CA ASN A 125 -8.45 -3.14 -6.12
C ASN A 125 -7.22 -3.30 -7.03
N ILE A 126 -6.15 -2.57 -6.79
CA ILE A 126 -4.89 -2.64 -7.56
C ILE A 126 -3.74 -2.98 -6.59
N CYS A 127 -2.97 -2.00 -6.16
CA CYS A 127 -1.74 -2.26 -5.39
C CYS A 127 -2.00 -2.99 -4.07
N VAL A 128 -3.09 -2.67 -3.37
CA VAL A 128 -3.46 -3.36 -2.12
C VAL A 128 -3.87 -4.80 -2.40
N LEU A 129 -4.79 -5.03 -3.34
CA LEU A 129 -5.27 -6.39 -3.68
C LEU A 129 -4.16 -7.28 -4.22
N TYR A 130 -3.36 -6.80 -5.17
CA TYR A 130 -2.28 -7.60 -5.75
C TYR A 130 -1.16 -7.88 -4.75
N THR A 131 -0.87 -6.95 -3.84
CA THR A 131 0.05 -7.20 -2.72
C THR A 131 -0.53 -8.22 -1.74
N ALA A 132 -1.83 -8.15 -1.44
CA ALA A 132 -2.53 -9.12 -0.58
C ALA A 132 -2.50 -10.53 -1.18
N ALA A 133 -2.76 -10.64 -2.50
CA ALA A 133 -2.73 -11.92 -3.21
C ALA A 133 -1.34 -12.56 -3.18
N ASP A 134 -0.32 -11.79 -3.52
CA ASP A 134 1.06 -12.25 -3.47
C ASP A 134 1.51 -12.62 -2.04
N ALA A 135 1.06 -11.88 -1.03
CA ALA A 135 1.30 -12.19 0.38
C ALA A 135 0.69 -13.53 0.77
N ALA A 136 -0.59 -13.74 0.47
CA ALA A 136 -1.29 -14.99 0.77
C ALA A 136 -0.63 -16.19 0.09
N MET A 137 -0.26 -16.07 -1.18
CA MET A 137 0.44 -17.12 -1.93
C MET A 137 1.85 -17.42 -1.38
N ARG A 138 2.45 -16.50 -0.62
CA ARG A 138 3.73 -16.69 0.08
C ARG A 138 3.58 -17.21 1.51
N GLY A 139 2.33 -17.43 1.96
CA GLY A 139 2.03 -17.95 3.29
C GLY A 139 1.92 -16.90 4.40
N TYR A 140 1.89 -15.60 4.07
CA TYR A 140 1.57 -14.58 5.06
C TYR A 140 0.06 -14.57 5.36
N ALA A 141 -0.29 -14.43 6.64
CA ALA A 141 -1.65 -14.04 6.99
C ALA A 141 -1.89 -12.57 6.60
N VAL A 142 -3.06 -12.28 6.01
CA VAL A 142 -3.39 -10.96 5.48
C VAL A 142 -4.54 -10.34 6.25
N GLU A 143 -4.36 -9.10 6.67
CA GLU A 143 -5.39 -8.20 7.19
C GLU A 143 -5.45 -6.95 6.32
N VAL A 144 -6.64 -6.52 5.89
CA VAL A 144 -6.83 -5.23 5.23
C VAL A 144 -7.65 -4.34 6.15
N VAL A 145 -7.16 -3.13 6.41
CA VAL A 145 -7.89 -2.15 7.24
C VAL A 145 -8.84 -1.38 6.34
N GLU A 146 -10.14 -1.73 6.39
CA GLU A 146 -11.17 -1.23 5.46
C GLU A 146 -11.23 0.30 5.42
N ASP A 147 -11.21 0.95 6.58
CA ASP A 147 -11.27 2.39 6.73
C ASP A 147 -9.90 3.10 6.55
N ALA A 148 -8.87 2.35 6.15
CA ALA A 148 -7.52 2.83 5.85
C ALA A 148 -7.06 2.45 4.43
N VAL A 149 -7.96 2.04 3.55
CA VAL A 149 -7.67 1.80 2.13
C VAL A 149 -8.64 2.58 1.24
N ALA A 150 -8.14 3.09 0.10
CA ALA A 150 -8.93 3.89 -0.83
C ALA A 150 -8.91 3.30 -2.24
N GLY A 151 -10.06 3.31 -2.91
CA GLY A 151 -10.27 2.85 -4.28
C GLY A 151 -10.56 3.99 -5.25
N LEU A 152 -10.59 3.68 -6.55
CA LEU A 152 -11.00 4.60 -7.60
C LEU A 152 -12.53 4.60 -7.81
N ASP A 153 -13.16 3.44 -7.60
CA ASP A 153 -14.60 3.24 -7.69
C ASP A 153 -15.08 2.45 -6.46
N PRO A 154 -16.19 2.82 -5.82
CA PRO A 154 -16.70 2.12 -4.63
C PRO A 154 -17.01 0.63 -4.88
N ARG A 155 -17.52 0.26 -6.06
CA ARG A 155 -17.84 -1.15 -6.38
C ARG A 155 -16.58 -1.99 -6.49
N ASP A 156 -15.54 -1.45 -7.11
CA ASP A 156 -14.24 -2.12 -7.23
C ASP A 156 -13.57 -2.24 -5.87
N HIS A 157 -13.68 -1.23 -5.02
CA HIS A 157 -13.23 -1.28 -3.63
C HIS A 157 -13.90 -2.41 -2.86
N GLU A 158 -15.23 -2.47 -2.84
CA GLU A 158 -15.98 -3.52 -2.18
C GLU A 158 -15.67 -4.91 -2.76
N TRP A 159 -15.56 -5.02 -4.08
CA TRP A 159 -15.19 -6.26 -4.75
C TRP A 159 -13.81 -6.74 -4.31
N ALA A 160 -12.82 -5.85 -4.25
CA ALA A 160 -11.47 -6.19 -3.81
C ALA A 160 -11.43 -6.69 -2.36
N LEU A 161 -12.16 -6.04 -1.45
CA LEU A 161 -12.27 -6.50 -0.06
C LEU A 161 -12.88 -7.90 0.03
N ARG A 162 -13.93 -8.18 -0.77
CA ARG A 162 -14.49 -9.54 -0.86
C ARG A 162 -13.47 -10.55 -1.41
N GLN A 163 -12.66 -10.20 -2.42
CA GLN A 163 -11.61 -11.08 -2.92
C GLN A 163 -10.59 -11.43 -1.82
N VAL A 164 -10.19 -10.45 -1.02
CA VAL A 164 -9.28 -10.70 0.11
C VAL A 164 -9.92 -11.70 1.08
N GLN A 165 -11.19 -11.53 1.42
CA GLN A 165 -11.85 -12.36 2.41
C GLN A 165 -12.22 -13.75 1.89
N GLU A 166 -12.86 -13.83 0.73
CA GLU A 166 -13.46 -15.05 0.23
C GLU A 166 -12.50 -15.94 -0.56
N VAL A 167 -11.49 -15.33 -1.22
CA VAL A 167 -10.57 -16.05 -2.10
C VAL A 167 -9.19 -16.21 -1.45
N LEU A 168 -8.67 -15.16 -0.82
CA LEU A 168 -7.33 -15.19 -0.23
C LEU A 168 -7.32 -15.66 1.23
N GLY A 169 -8.50 -15.84 1.86
CA GLY A 169 -8.61 -16.22 3.27
C GLY A 169 -8.11 -15.14 4.23
N GLY A 170 -8.01 -13.89 3.75
CA GLY A 170 -7.61 -12.75 4.56
C GLY A 170 -8.75 -12.23 5.44
N ARG A 171 -8.43 -11.32 6.33
CA ARG A 171 -9.40 -10.67 7.21
C ARG A 171 -9.57 -9.21 6.83
N ILE A 172 -10.80 -8.75 6.78
CA ILE A 172 -11.11 -7.34 6.71
C ILE A 172 -11.29 -6.86 8.15
N VAL A 173 -10.54 -5.85 8.52
CA VAL A 173 -10.53 -5.23 9.84
C VAL A 173 -10.83 -3.75 9.71
N GLY A 174 -11.54 -3.17 10.65
CA GLY A 174 -11.93 -1.76 10.62
C GLY A 174 -12.21 -1.26 12.03
N ARG A 175 -12.67 -0.01 12.16
CA ARG A 175 -13.21 0.50 13.42
C ARG A 175 -14.45 -0.30 13.79
N GLN A 176 -14.39 -0.93 14.97
CA GLN A 176 -15.62 -1.31 15.68
C GLN A 176 -16.32 -0.06 16.22
#